data_8403d98bb0e013487735c42f0657771d
#
_entry.id   8403d98bb0e013487735c42f0657771d
#
_cell.length_a   1.000
_cell.length_b   1.000
_cell.length_c   1.000
_cell.angle_alpha   90.00
_cell.angle_beta   90.00
_cell.angle_gamma   90.00
#
_symmetry.space_group_name_H-M   'P 1'
#
loop_
_entity.id
_entity.type
_entity.pdbx_description
1 polymer ?
#
loop_
_entity_poly.entity_id
_entity_poly.type
_entity_poly.pdbx_seq_one_letter_code
_entity_poly.pdbx_strand_id
1 'polypeptide(L)'
;MTRFITSVALTVVVLILLAFAGLLLLNQKLPALIERELNAHVKGYQFRVGRATLSPTLALEIQQLTMIQTEHPDPPVAEIPLWRLSIQWRQLFSGVLVSDSVISRPTLRITLPQATKEVRDDVPIQQKGWREAVYAFYPLDINEFKIEEADVIYVDQDPSKSLHVTHLNLLAGNIRNIRAPNDAYPSDLNIEGTIFSSGRMQMQGHANFLADPHAGINADLVLEHVALEPLLPVTGRYNVQVRGGVLSAKGHLEHTAEGETKVNLKSITVEQARVDYVHAPETTAKEARVGRAVVKTAKMLQNHPDTLIRIDHADITKSEFGFVNEAAEPPYRVFLTKGELQLDNISNHLSEGTGLVTLTGAFMGTGDTVISGTFRPETKSPDFDLNIKIERTQMRTMNNLLRAYGNFDVTAGVFSLYAELGVEDGLVKGYIKPLFKDMKVYDTRQDKDKSIVRKLYEGLVGDVAKLLENTPREEVATRTEISGALENPQISTWQTVVNLMRNAFFKAFLPGFEKEVRPES
;
A
#
# COMPACT_ATOMS: atom_id res chain seq x y z
N MET A 1 65.14 -42.88 14.18
CA MET A 1 63.84 -42.60 13.55
C MET A 1 62.76 -42.24 14.61
N THR A 2 62.57 -42.98 15.69
CA THR A 2 61.60 -42.73 16.79
C THR A 2 61.75 -41.33 17.46
N ARG A 3 63.01 -40.89 17.78
CA ARG A 3 63.22 -39.56 18.41
C ARG A 3 62.86 -38.39 17.49
N PHE A 4 63.04 -38.53 16.16
CA PHE A 4 62.64 -37.50 15.18
C PHE A 4 61.12 -37.42 15.07
N ILE A 5 60.40 -38.55 15.01
CA ILE A 5 58.94 -38.61 14.96
C ILE A 5 58.32 -38.03 16.26
N THR A 6 58.92 -38.34 17.44
CA THR A 6 58.42 -37.74 18.70
C THR A 6 58.68 -36.24 18.79
N SER A 7 59.80 -35.75 18.30
CA SER A 7 60.05 -34.28 18.25
C SER A 7 59.10 -33.56 17.30
N VAL A 8 58.83 -34.10 16.11
CA VAL A 8 57.87 -33.55 15.17
C VAL A 8 56.46 -33.57 15.78
N ALA A 9 56.05 -34.67 16.38
CA ALA A 9 54.76 -34.78 17.04
C ALA A 9 54.59 -33.76 18.20
N LEU A 10 55.62 -33.58 19.03
CA LEU A 10 55.64 -32.61 20.12
C LEU A 10 55.54 -31.17 19.58
N THR A 11 56.31 -30.85 18.49
CA THR A 11 56.24 -29.53 17.85
C THR A 11 54.85 -29.24 17.31
N VAL A 12 54.20 -30.21 16.64
CA VAL A 12 52.81 -30.08 16.13
C VAL A 12 51.83 -29.84 17.28
N VAL A 13 51.96 -30.59 18.39
CA VAL A 13 51.12 -30.41 19.56
C VAL A 13 51.27 -29.01 20.17
N VAL A 14 52.52 -28.53 20.31
CA VAL A 14 52.80 -27.18 20.82
C VAL A 14 52.23 -26.09 19.89
N LEU A 15 52.34 -26.26 18.56
CA LEU A 15 51.74 -25.32 17.61
C LEU A 15 50.20 -25.31 17.69
N ILE A 16 49.59 -26.48 17.83
CA ILE A 16 48.14 -26.60 18.03
C ILE A 16 47.69 -25.89 19.34
N LEU A 17 48.41 -26.08 20.44
CA LEU A 17 48.15 -25.44 21.71
C LEU A 17 48.30 -23.92 21.64
N LEU A 18 49.33 -23.43 20.96
CA LEU A 18 49.56 -22.00 20.74
C LEU A 18 48.46 -21.40 19.84
N ALA A 19 48.08 -22.09 18.78
CA ALA A 19 46.95 -21.68 17.92
C ALA A 19 45.63 -21.62 18.69
N PHE A 20 45.37 -22.62 19.54
CA PHE A 20 44.18 -22.66 20.39
C PHE A 20 44.17 -21.53 21.44
N ALA A 21 45.32 -21.28 22.10
CA ALA A 21 45.47 -20.15 23.03
C ALA A 21 45.30 -18.81 22.31
N GLY A 22 45.87 -18.65 21.12
CA GLY A 22 45.65 -17.48 20.29
C GLY A 22 44.18 -17.24 19.92
N LEU A 23 43.47 -18.31 19.56
CA LEU A 23 42.04 -18.27 19.26
C LEU A 23 41.19 -17.87 20.48
N LEU A 24 41.53 -18.36 21.68
CA LEU A 24 40.85 -17.98 22.93
C LEU A 24 41.05 -16.48 23.22
N LEU A 25 42.26 -15.95 23.05
CA LEU A 25 42.54 -14.53 23.25
C LEU A 25 41.84 -13.65 22.20
N LEU A 26 41.79 -14.11 20.96
CA LEU A 26 41.04 -13.44 19.88
C LEU A 26 39.56 -13.37 20.23
N ASN A 27 38.95 -14.47 20.63
CA ASN A 27 37.54 -14.56 20.97
C ASN A 27 37.14 -13.61 22.11
N GLN A 28 38.04 -13.29 23.04
CA GLN A 28 37.77 -12.30 24.10
C GLN A 28 37.64 -10.87 23.55
N LYS A 29 38.37 -10.52 22.48
CA LYS A 29 38.37 -9.18 21.86
C LYS A 29 37.42 -9.05 20.68
N LEU A 30 36.94 -10.17 20.17
CA LEU A 30 36.16 -10.23 18.93
C LEU A 30 34.83 -9.45 18.99
N PRO A 31 34.04 -9.48 20.08
CA PRO A 31 32.82 -8.68 20.17
C PRO A 31 33.09 -7.20 20.00
N ALA A 32 34.09 -6.66 20.71
CA ALA A 32 34.45 -5.25 20.66
C ALA A 32 35.02 -4.84 19.29
N LEU A 33 35.75 -5.75 18.62
CA LEU A 33 36.23 -5.55 17.26
C LEU A 33 35.07 -5.43 16.27
N ILE A 34 34.14 -6.39 16.29
CA ILE A 34 32.97 -6.40 15.39
C ILE A 34 32.10 -5.17 15.62
N GLU A 35 31.81 -4.84 16.90
CA GLU A 35 31.05 -3.66 17.25
C GLU A 35 31.70 -2.38 16.74
N ARG A 36 33.02 -2.26 16.88
CA ARG A 36 33.78 -1.11 16.36
C ARG A 36 33.69 -1.01 14.85
N GLU A 37 33.89 -2.11 14.11
CA GLU A 37 33.85 -2.10 12.65
C GLU A 37 32.44 -1.82 12.11
N LEU A 38 31.39 -2.38 12.72
CA LEU A 38 30.01 -2.07 12.36
C LEU A 38 29.71 -0.59 12.59
N ASN A 39 30.07 -0.04 13.75
CA ASN A 39 29.83 1.36 14.10
C ASN A 39 30.69 2.35 13.30
N ALA A 40 31.85 1.93 12.79
CA ALA A 40 32.72 2.77 11.96
C ALA A 40 32.22 2.89 10.52
N HIS A 41 31.67 1.82 9.94
CA HIS A 41 31.32 1.76 8.53
C HIS A 41 29.83 2.00 8.26
N VAL A 42 28.92 1.52 9.14
CA VAL A 42 27.48 1.65 8.89
C VAL A 42 26.95 2.98 9.43
N LYS A 43 26.53 3.85 8.53
CA LYS A 43 26.04 5.20 8.88
C LYS A 43 24.58 5.18 9.32
N GLY A 44 24.26 6.00 10.35
CA GLY A 44 22.89 6.18 10.83
C GLY A 44 22.42 5.10 11.83
N TYR A 45 23.30 4.14 12.17
CA TYR A 45 23.01 3.06 13.11
C TYR A 45 24.10 2.88 14.14
N GLN A 46 23.74 2.38 15.30
CA GLN A 46 24.62 1.93 16.37
C GLN A 46 24.40 0.45 16.63
N PHE A 47 25.49 -0.29 16.77
CA PHE A 47 25.49 -1.73 17.02
C PHE A 47 26.02 -2.04 18.39
N ARG A 48 25.47 -3.11 19.00
CA ARG A 48 25.97 -3.71 20.22
C ARG A 48 26.08 -5.22 20.01
N VAL A 49 27.18 -5.80 20.41
CA VAL A 49 27.48 -7.22 20.25
C VAL A 49 27.63 -7.87 21.63
N GLY A 50 26.75 -8.82 21.97
CA GLY A 50 26.81 -9.52 23.25
C GLY A 50 27.97 -10.52 23.31
N ARG A 51 28.11 -11.37 22.31
CA ARG A 51 29.17 -12.36 22.22
C ARG A 51 29.55 -12.60 20.77
N ALA A 52 30.83 -12.87 20.52
CA ALA A 52 31.30 -13.36 19.24
C ALA A 52 32.38 -14.42 19.45
N THR A 53 32.31 -15.51 18.67
CA THR A 53 33.26 -16.62 18.76
C THR A 53 33.65 -17.11 17.38
N LEU A 54 34.93 -17.22 17.15
CA LEU A 54 35.51 -17.84 15.96
C LEU A 54 35.92 -19.27 16.30
N SER A 55 35.41 -20.22 15.53
CA SER A 55 35.75 -21.64 15.70
C SER A 55 37.07 -21.98 14.97
N PRO A 56 37.69 -23.13 15.30
CA PRO A 56 38.85 -23.64 14.55
C PRO A 56 38.58 -23.91 13.06
N THR A 57 37.31 -24.11 12.69
CA THR A 57 36.86 -24.26 11.30
C THR A 57 36.57 -22.93 10.61
N LEU A 58 36.99 -21.82 11.21
CA LEU A 58 36.76 -20.46 10.72
C LEU A 58 35.27 -20.07 10.59
N ALA A 59 34.39 -20.76 11.33
CA ALA A 59 33.01 -20.30 11.47
C ALA A 59 32.96 -19.24 12.57
N LEU A 60 32.44 -18.06 12.20
CA LEU A 60 32.19 -16.94 13.10
C LEU A 60 30.74 -16.96 13.55
N GLU A 61 30.50 -17.02 14.86
CA GLU A 61 29.18 -16.88 15.47
C GLU A 61 29.10 -15.58 16.24
N ILE A 62 28.12 -14.76 15.90
CA ILE A 62 27.78 -13.51 16.62
C ILE A 62 26.45 -13.73 17.30
N GLN A 63 26.41 -13.53 18.62
CA GLN A 63 25.21 -13.73 19.44
C GLN A 63 24.78 -12.41 20.07
N GLN A 64 23.44 -12.20 20.14
CA GLN A 64 22.83 -11.01 20.73
C GLN A 64 23.34 -9.72 20.08
N LEU A 65 23.31 -9.67 18.74
CA LEU A 65 23.58 -8.46 17.99
C LEU A 65 22.31 -7.58 18.00
N THR A 66 22.46 -6.33 18.46
CA THR A 66 21.38 -5.34 18.47
C THR A 66 21.75 -4.19 17.55
N MET A 67 20.80 -3.77 16.69
CA MET A 67 20.93 -2.64 15.80
C MET A 67 19.96 -1.53 16.21
N ILE A 68 20.45 -0.33 16.41
CA ILE A 68 19.73 0.84 16.92
C ILE A 68 19.88 1.97 15.93
N GLN A 69 18.77 2.58 15.49
CA GLN A 69 18.82 3.79 14.65
C GLN A 69 19.21 5.00 15.50
N THR A 70 20.19 5.77 15.06
CA THR A 70 20.79 6.84 15.87
C THR A 70 19.81 7.96 16.21
N GLU A 71 18.93 8.34 15.29
CA GLU A 71 17.94 9.42 15.51
C GLU A 71 16.72 8.96 16.31
N HIS A 72 16.33 7.70 16.17
CA HIS A 72 15.19 7.10 16.86
C HIS A 72 15.61 5.76 17.49
N PRO A 73 16.27 5.81 18.68
CA PRO A 73 16.92 4.64 19.27
C PRO A 73 15.97 3.61 19.87
N ASP A 74 14.76 3.99 20.23
CA ASP A 74 13.77 3.13 20.87
C ASP A 74 12.53 2.92 20.01
N PRO A 75 12.14 1.67 19.84
CA PRO A 75 12.84 0.42 20.15
C PRO A 75 14.01 0.15 19.19
N PRO A 76 14.94 -0.78 19.52
CA PRO A 76 15.95 -1.24 18.57
C PRO A 76 15.32 -1.71 17.26
N VAL A 77 15.96 -1.37 16.12
CA VAL A 77 15.44 -1.74 14.78
C VAL A 77 15.58 -3.23 14.53
N ALA A 78 16.68 -3.85 15.00
CA ALA A 78 16.87 -5.28 14.90
C ALA A 78 17.51 -5.87 16.14
N GLU A 79 17.02 -7.06 16.51
CA GLU A 79 17.61 -7.94 17.52
C GLU A 79 17.90 -9.29 16.86
N ILE A 80 19.16 -9.67 16.78
CA ILE A 80 19.64 -10.87 16.11
C ILE A 80 20.22 -11.80 17.18
N PRO A 81 19.50 -12.85 17.59
CA PRO A 81 19.97 -13.81 18.57
C PRO A 81 21.21 -14.55 18.14
N LEU A 82 21.27 -14.95 16.87
CA LEU A 82 22.40 -15.67 16.30
C LEU A 82 22.61 -15.31 14.84
N TRP A 83 23.83 -14.89 14.51
CA TRP A 83 24.32 -14.74 13.15
C TRP A 83 25.57 -15.59 12.97
N ARG A 84 25.52 -16.56 12.06
CA ARG A 84 26.63 -17.46 11.75
C ARG A 84 27.16 -17.21 10.36
N LEU A 85 28.48 -17.08 10.27
CA LEU A 85 29.23 -17.00 9.03
C LEU A 85 30.17 -18.22 8.97
N SER A 86 30.16 -18.98 7.89
CA SER A 86 30.95 -20.21 7.77
C SER A 86 31.48 -20.42 6.35
N ILE A 87 32.63 -21.08 6.25
CA ILE A 87 33.25 -21.39 4.94
C ILE A 87 32.48 -22.53 4.27
N GLN A 88 32.23 -22.40 2.97
CA GLN A 88 31.75 -23.49 2.13
C GLN A 88 32.90 -24.44 1.76
N TRP A 89 33.22 -25.40 2.64
CA TRP A 89 34.32 -26.35 2.46
C TRP A 89 34.23 -27.15 1.16
N ARG A 90 33.03 -27.41 0.65
CA ARG A 90 32.81 -28.11 -0.63
C ARG A 90 33.34 -27.29 -1.83
N GLN A 91 33.13 -25.97 -1.80
CA GLN A 91 33.62 -25.07 -2.84
C GLN A 91 35.14 -24.88 -2.74
N LEU A 92 35.70 -24.91 -1.54
CA LEU A 92 37.13 -24.86 -1.31
C LEU A 92 37.87 -26.00 -2.01
N PHE A 93 37.32 -27.21 -2.04
CA PHE A 93 37.90 -28.35 -2.79
C PHE A 93 37.86 -28.12 -4.30
N SER A 94 37.03 -27.23 -4.80
CA SER A 94 37.00 -26.79 -6.21
C SER A 94 37.84 -25.55 -6.46
N GLY A 95 38.63 -25.09 -5.48
CA GLY A 95 39.50 -23.92 -5.57
C GLY A 95 38.80 -22.57 -5.34
N VAL A 96 37.57 -22.56 -4.86
CA VAL A 96 36.79 -21.34 -4.59
C VAL A 96 36.60 -21.15 -3.08
N LEU A 97 37.08 -20.02 -2.56
CA LEU A 97 36.92 -19.67 -1.13
C LEU A 97 35.76 -18.70 -0.94
N VAL A 98 34.61 -19.21 -0.49
CA VAL A 98 33.40 -18.44 -0.18
C VAL A 98 32.76 -18.91 1.11
N SER A 99 31.85 -18.12 1.63
CA SER A 99 31.15 -18.41 2.87
C SER A 99 29.62 -18.40 2.72
N ASP A 100 28.97 -19.00 3.73
CA ASP A 100 27.54 -18.89 3.98
C ASP A 100 27.30 -17.96 5.15
N SER A 101 26.19 -17.22 5.08
CA SER A 101 25.71 -16.35 6.14
C SER A 101 24.29 -16.80 6.56
N VAL A 102 24.11 -17.16 7.80
CA VAL A 102 22.82 -17.60 8.36
C VAL A 102 22.46 -16.75 9.56
N ILE A 103 21.33 -16.06 9.48
CA ILE A 103 20.73 -15.31 10.59
C ILE A 103 19.52 -16.07 11.10
N SER A 104 19.54 -16.50 12.34
CA SER A 104 18.46 -17.30 12.92
C SER A 104 17.62 -16.51 13.90
N ARG A 105 16.33 -16.54 13.68
CA ARG A 105 15.26 -15.91 14.48
C ARG A 105 15.49 -14.42 14.80
N PRO A 106 15.85 -13.59 13.81
CA PRO A 106 15.95 -12.16 14.04
C PRO A 106 14.56 -11.56 14.26
N THR A 107 14.47 -10.57 15.14
CA THR A 107 13.30 -9.70 15.27
C THR A 107 13.65 -8.33 14.72
N LEU A 108 12.90 -7.91 13.68
CA LEU A 108 12.98 -6.57 13.10
C LEU A 108 11.78 -5.76 13.61
N ARG A 109 12.02 -4.67 14.31
CA ARG A 109 10.95 -3.77 14.78
C ARG A 109 11.17 -2.38 14.24
N ILE A 110 10.22 -1.92 13.43
CA ILE A 110 10.30 -0.64 12.73
C ILE A 110 9.09 0.20 13.14
N THR A 111 9.35 1.37 13.70
CA THR A 111 8.31 2.35 14.04
C THR A 111 8.10 3.35 12.90
N LEU A 112 6.95 4.02 12.87
CA LEU A 112 6.66 5.06 11.87
C LEU A 112 7.74 6.17 11.83
N PRO A 113 8.28 6.71 12.95
CA PRO A 113 9.38 7.66 12.91
C PRO A 113 10.64 7.10 12.25
N GLN A 114 11.03 5.87 12.61
CA GLN A 114 12.19 5.18 12.02
C GLN A 114 12.02 4.96 10.53
N ALA A 115 10.87 4.46 10.08
CA ALA A 115 10.56 4.30 8.66
C ALA A 115 10.55 5.64 7.90
N THR A 116 9.99 6.69 8.51
CA THR A 116 9.94 8.03 7.91
C THR A 116 11.34 8.62 7.73
N LYS A 117 12.25 8.37 8.67
CA LYS A 117 13.66 8.79 8.55
C LYS A 117 14.33 8.11 7.36
N GLU A 118 14.17 6.78 7.24
CA GLU A 118 14.79 6.02 6.12
C GLU A 118 14.29 6.48 4.74
N VAL A 119 12.99 6.75 4.61
CA VAL A 119 12.41 7.25 3.34
C VAL A 119 12.91 8.65 2.98
N ARG A 120 13.26 9.47 3.97
CA ARG A 120 13.76 10.85 3.76
C ARG A 120 15.28 10.94 3.66
N ASP A 121 15.99 9.85 3.95
CA ASP A 121 17.45 9.82 3.87
C ASP A 121 17.89 9.82 2.39
N ASP A 122 18.81 10.70 2.05
CA ASP A 122 19.38 10.77 0.70
C ASP A 122 20.24 9.54 0.35
N VAL A 123 20.68 8.80 1.37
CA VAL A 123 21.49 7.58 1.21
C VAL A 123 20.62 6.35 1.47
N PRO A 124 20.31 5.54 0.44
CA PRO A 124 19.58 4.30 0.60
C PRO A 124 20.25 3.34 1.58
N ILE A 125 19.47 2.52 2.28
CA ILE A 125 19.98 1.60 3.30
C ILE A 125 21.06 0.66 2.75
N GLN A 126 20.97 0.26 1.47
CA GLN A 126 21.95 -0.59 0.79
C GLN A 126 23.33 0.07 0.65
N GLN A 127 23.40 1.40 0.61
CA GLN A 127 24.63 2.19 0.42
C GLN A 127 25.21 2.71 1.75
N LYS A 128 24.67 2.30 2.89
CA LYS A 128 25.11 2.77 4.23
C LYS A 128 26.38 2.07 4.75
N GLY A 129 27.09 1.32 3.95
CA GLY A 129 28.40 0.73 4.30
C GLY A 129 28.33 -0.67 4.92
N TRP A 130 27.23 -1.38 4.75
CA TRP A 130 27.02 -2.74 5.30
C TRP A 130 28.05 -3.75 4.80
N ARG A 131 28.34 -3.73 3.50
CA ARG A 131 29.29 -4.64 2.87
C ARG A 131 30.69 -4.44 3.41
N GLU A 132 31.13 -3.20 3.47
CA GLU A 132 32.43 -2.79 4.00
C GLU A 132 32.57 -3.17 5.48
N ALA A 133 31.52 -2.97 6.26
CA ALA A 133 31.47 -3.32 7.67
C ALA A 133 31.67 -4.84 7.87
N VAL A 134 30.92 -5.67 7.16
CA VAL A 134 31.03 -7.15 7.27
C VAL A 134 32.41 -7.60 6.81
N TYR A 135 32.88 -7.08 5.68
CA TYR A 135 34.19 -7.45 5.13
C TYR A 135 35.36 -7.09 6.04
N ALA A 136 35.23 -6.01 6.85
CA ALA A 136 36.27 -5.58 7.79
C ALA A 136 36.55 -6.59 8.92
N PHE A 137 35.53 -7.32 9.37
CA PHE A 137 35.71 -8.35 10.41
C PHE A 137 35.63 -9.78 9.89
N TYR A 138 35.07 -10.01 8.72
CA TYR A 138 34.97 -11.31 8.07
C TYR A 138 35.26 -11.16 6.57
N PRO A 139 36.57 -11.17 6.17
CA PRO A 139 37.00 -10.85 4.81
C PRO A 139 36.82 -12.02 3.82
N LEU A 140 35.64 -12.64 3.87
CA LEU A 140 35.24 -13.70 2.95
C LEU A 140 33.95 -13.30 2.25
N ASP A 141 33.92 -13.55 0.95
CA ASP A 141 32.74 -13.27 0.16
C ASP A 141 31.60 -14.23 0.51
N ILE A 142 30.42 -13.67 0.77
CA ILE A 142 29.21 -14.43 1.07
C ILE A 142 28.60 -14.92 -0.26
N ASN A 143 28.40 -16.22 -0.40
CA ASN A 143 27.74 -16.82 -1.56
C ASN A 143 26.31 -17.24 -1.30
N GLU A 144 25.99 -17.65 -0.07
CA GLU A 144 24.65 -17.98 0.35
C GLU A 144 24.28 -17.14 1.58
N PHE A 145 23.12 -16.49 1.53
CA PHE A 145 22.56 -15.73 2.62
C PHE A 145 21.22 -16.29 3.00
N LYS A 146 21.06 -16.66 4.27
CA LYS A 146 19.82 -17.18 4.84
C LYS A 146 19.35 -16.33 6.00
N ILE A 147 18.06 -16.11 6.04
CA ILE A 147 17.32 -15.70 7.25
C ILE A 147 16.35 -16.83 7.57
N GLU A 148 16.36 -17.30 8.80
CA GLU A 148 15.50 -18.37 9.29
C GLU A 148 14.58 -17.87 10.39
N GLU A 149 13.27 -18.10 10.25
CA GLU A 149 12.26 -17.80 11.29
C GLU A 149 12.30 -16.36 11.80
N ALA A 150 12.41 -15.37 10.90
CA ALA A 150 12.38 -13.96 11.28
C ALA A 150 10.98 -13.49 11.64
N ASP A 151 10.90 -12.56 12.60
CA ASP A 151 9.71 -11.78 12.91
C ASP A 151 9.93 -10.31 12.50
N VAL A 152 9.04 -9.78 11.67
CA VAL A 152 9.03 -8.37 11.26
C VAL A 152 7.80 -7.70 11.84
N ILE A 153 8.02 -6.67 12.64
CA ILE A 153 6.97 -5.92 13.36
C ILE A 153 7.02 -4.47 12.91
N TYR A 154 5.92 -4.00 12.33
CA TYR A 154 5.77 -2.57 12.04
C TYR A 154 4.79 -1.92 13.02
N VAL A 155 5.23 -0.85 13.66
CA VAL A 155 4.45 -0.07 14.62
C VAL A 155 4.14 1.30 14.00
N ASP A 156 2.86 1.54 13.71
CA ASP A 156 2.43 2.83 13.15
C ASP A 156 2.32 3.91 14.24
N GLN A 157 1.15 4.13 14.79
CA GLN A 157 0.88 5.11 15.85
C GLN A 157 0.54 4.45 17.18
N ASP A 158 -0.06 3.27 17.13
CA ASP A 158 -0.52 2.51 18.29
C ASP A 158 0.26 1.19 18.40
N PRO A 159 1.13 1.04 19.40
CA PRO A 159 1.90 -0.20 19.59
C PRO A 159 1.03 -1.45 19.79
N SER A 160 -0.22 -1.29 20.27
CA SER A 160 -1.13 -2.42 20.46
C SER A 160 -1.71 -2.95 19.16
N LYS A 161 -1.54 -2.23 18.05
CA LYS A 161 -2.05 -2.56 16.71
C LYS A 161 -0.91 -2.67 15.70
N SER A 162 0.19 -3.27 16.10
CA SER A 162 1.33 -3.51 15.22
C SER A 162 1.02 -4.51 14.10
N LEU A 163 1.64 -4.32 12.95
CA LEU A 163 1.58 -5.24 11.83
C LEU A 163 2.70 -6.27 11.95
N HIS A 164 2.39 -7.52 11.76
CA HIS A 164 3.34 -8.62 11.94
C HIS A 164 3.50 -9.44 10.66
N VAL A 165 4.75 -9.75 10.30
CA VAL A 165 5.12 -10.83 9.41
C VAL A 165 5.96 -11.80 10.21
N THR A 166 5.48 -13.02 10.38
CA THR A 166 6.13 -14.06 11.20
C THR A 166 6.64 -15.21 10.35
N HIS A 167 7.54 -16.02 10.91
CA HIS A 167 8.13 -17.16 10.21
C HIS A 167 8.68 -16.79 8.84
N LEU A 168 9.28 -15.57 8.75
CA LEU A 168 9.87 -15.12 7.51
C LEU A 168 11.18 -15.85 7.28
N ASN A 169 11.23 -16.62 6.20
CA ASN A 169 12.42 -17.32 5.73
C ASN A 169 12.87 -16.66 4.42
N LEU A 170 14.15 -16.40 4.30
CA LEU A 170 14.78 -15.88 3.08
C LEU A 170 15.98 -16.76 2.73
N LEU A 171 16.07 -17.17 1.49
CA LEU A 171 17.25 -17.82 0.91
C LEU A 171 17.67 -17.05 -0.33
N ALA A 172 18.91 -16.57 -0.33
CA ALA A 172 19.59 -16.03 -1.49
C ALA A 172 20.85 -16.85 -1.74
N GLY A 173 20.87 -17.57 -2.86
CA GLY A 173 21.97 -18.48 -3.22
C GLY A 173 22.77 -17.97 -4.42
N ASN A 174 23.99 -18.48 -4.60
CA ASN A 174 24.88 -18.14 -5.72
C ASN A 174 25.16 -16.63 -5.88
N ILE A 175 25.24 -15.89 -4.77
CA ILE A 175 25.45 -14.43 -4.77
C ILE A 175 26.76 -14.04 -5.51
N ARG A 176 27.76 -14.92 -5.48
CA ARG A 176 29.06 -14.72 -6.16
C ARG A 176 29.06 -15.09 -7.65
N ASN A 177 27.90 -15.38 -8.23
CA ASN A 177 27.77 -15.77 -9.64
C ASN A 177 28.66 -16.96 -10.03
N ILE A 178 28.88 -17.90 -9.11
CA ILE A 178 29.81 -19.04 -9.30
C ILE A 178 29.27 -20.01 -10.35
N ARG A 179 27.93 -20.21 -10.37
CA ARG A 179 27.26 -21.20 -11.23
C ARG A 179 26.85 -20.66 -12.59
N ALA A 180 26.49 -19.39 -12.64
CA ALA A 180 25.95 -18.73 -13.84
C ALA A 180 26.49 -17.30 -13.97
N PRO A 181 27.80 -17.11 -14.24
CA PRO A 181 28.44 -15.80 -14.24
C PRO A 181 27.98 -14.87 -15.37
N ASN A 182 27.37 -15.41 -16.44
CA ASN A 182 26.90 -14.65 -17.60
C ASN A 182 25.37 -14.46 -17.60
N ASP A 183 24.65 -14.86 -16.55
CA ASP A 183 23.21 -14.67 -16.40
C ASP A 183 22.93 -13.26 -15.86
N ALA A 184 21.88 -12.63 -16.34
CA ALA A 184 21.44 -11.33 -15.85
C ALA A 184 21.04 -11.37 -14.35
N TYR A 185 20.46 -12.49 -13.90
CA TYR A 185 20.01 -12.73 -12.53
C TYR A 185 20.54 -14.09 -12.02
N PRO A 186 21.84 -14.21 -11.72
CA PRO A 186 22.48 -15.51 -11.45
C PRO A 186 22.19 -16.11 -10.07
N SER A 187 21.64 -15.32 -9.14
CA SER A 187 21.39 -15.74 -7.76
C SER A 187 19.97 -16.25 -7.60
N ASP A 188 19.80 -17.41 -6.98
CA ASP A 188 18.46 -17.89 -6.58
C ASP A 188 17.91 -17.00 -5.46
N LEU A 189 16.60 -16.71 -5.50
CA LEU A 189 15.89 -15.97 -4.46
C LEU A 189 14.61 -16.71 -4.07
N ASN A 190 14.45 -17.00 -2.80
CA ASN A 190 13.23 -17.54 -2.23
C ASN A 190 12.92 -16.84 -0.91
N ILE A 191 11.72 -16.30 -0.79
CA ILE A 191 11.20 -15.66 0.43
C ILE A 191 9.84 -16.26 0.72
N GLU A 192 9.59 -16.67 1.95
CA GLU A 192 8.29 -17.12 2.42
C GLU A 192 8.02 -16.63 3.84
N GLY A 193 6.76 -16.42 4.17
CA GLY A 193 6.37 -15.96 5.50
C GLY A 193 4.87 -15.91 5.71
N THR A 194 4.46 -15.62 6.94
CA THR A 194 3.06 -15.47 7.33
C THR A 194 2.76 -14.00 7.61
N ILE A 195 1.81 -13.43 6.88
CA ILE A 195 1.38 -12.03 7.04
C ILE A 195 0.13 -12.00 7.92
N PHE A 196 0.14 -11.17 8.97
CA PHE A 196 -1.01 -10.91 9.86
C PHE A 196 -1.65 -12.18 10.41
N SER A 197 -0.80 -13.13 10.80
CA SER A 197 -1.19 -14.42 11.42
C SER A 197 -1.98 -15.39 10.54
N SER A 198 -2.47 -15.00 9.37
CA SER A 198 -3.32 -15.84 8.49
C SER A 198 -2.89 -15.86 7.03
N GLY A 199 -2.31 -14.78 6.53
CA GLY A 199 -1.92 -14.65 5.14
C GLY A 199 -0.58 -15.35 4.87
N ARG A 200 -0.45 -16.00 3.72
CA ARG A 200 0.79 -16.57 3.24
C ARG A 200 1.42 -15.67 2.19
N MET A 201 2.72 -15.46 2.30
CA MET A 201 3.53 -14.78 1.30
C MET A 201 4.59 -15.73 0.76
N GLN A 202 4.74 -15.76 -0.55
CA GLN A 202 5.84 -16.43 -1.24
C GLN A 202 6.37 -15.51 -2.34
N MET A 203 7.70 -15.40 -2.43
CA MET A 203 8.38 -14.75 -3.54
C MET A 203 9.49 -15.69 -4.01
N GLN A 204 9.47 -16.04 -5.29
CA GLN A 204 10.42 -16.98 -5.87
C GLN A 204 10.93 -16.43 -7.20
N GLY A 205 12.24 -16.52 -7.40
CA GLY A 205 12.84 -16.04 -8.63
C GLY A 205 14.35 -15.98 -8.53
N HIS A 206 14.93 -14.96 -9.14
CA HIS A 206 16.34 -14.77 -9.26
C HIS A 206 16.73 -13.31 -8.99
N ALA A 207 17.99 -13.09 -8.61
CA ALA A 207 18.53 -11.77 -8.33
C ALA A 207 19.97 -11.64 -8.81
N ASN A 208 20.42 -10.41 -8.95
CA ASN A 208 21.84 -10.07 -9.11
C ASN A 208 22.22 -9.08 -8.01
N PHE A 209 22.70 -9.60 -6.88
CA PHE A 209 23.08 -8.78 -5.72
C PHE A 209 24.38 -8.00 -5.92
N LEU A 210 25.16 -8.33 -6.94
CA LEU A 210 26.46 -7.70 -7.24
C LEU A 210 26.37 -6.70 -8.40
N ALA A 211 25.20 -6.56 -9.02
CA ALA A 211 25.02 -5.60 -10.11
C ALA A 211 25.22 -4.16 -9.63
N ASP A 212 25.73 -3.32 -10.51
CA ASP A 212 26.01 -1.90 -10.28
C ASP A 212 25.30 -1.07 -11.36
N PRO A 213 24.62 0.03 -11.06
CA PRO A 213 24.51 0.69 -9.74
C PRO A 213 23.48 0.10 -8.78
N HIS A 214 22.55 -0.75 -9.22
CA HIS A 214 21.51 -1.32 -8.39
C HIS A 214 21.49 -2.84 -8.44
N ALA A 215 21.12 -3.50 -7.34
CA ALA A 215 20.87 -4.93 -7.35
C ALA A 215 19.64 -5.24 -8.21
N GLY A 216 19.76 -6.20 -9.14
CA GLY A 216 18.65 -6.65 -9.98
C GLY A 216 17.83 -7.74 -9.30
N ILE A 217 16.52 -7.74 -9.53
CA ILE A 217 15.57 -8.76 -9.04
C ILE A 217 14.59 -9.10 -10.16
N ASN A 218 14.31 -10.39 -10.33
CA ASN A 218 13.27 -10.91 -11.23
C ASN A 218 12.58 -12.05 -10.50
N ALA A 219 11.37 -11.81 -9.97
CA ALA A 219 10.70 -12.76 -9.09
C ALA A 219 9.17 -12.72 -9.22
N ASP A 220 8.55 -13.88 -9.05
CA ASP A 220 7.11 -14.04 -8.91
C ASP A 220 6.70 -13.88 -7.44
N LEU A 221 5.62 -13.12 -7.18
CA LEU A 221 5.03 -12.90 -5.87
C LEU A 221 3.67 -13.58 -5.81
N VAL A 222 3.42 -14.30 -4.73
CA VAL A 222 2.12 -14.90 -4.40
C VAL A 222 1.76 -14.49 -2.97
N LEU A 223 0.59 -13.87 -2.83
CA LEU A 223 -0.06 -13.58 -1.56
C LEU A 223 -1.36 -14.37 -1.49
N GLU A 224 -1.58 -15.10 -0.39
CA GLU A 224 -2.78 -15.90 -0.19
C GLU A 224 -3.42 -15.58 1.16
N HIS A 225 -4.72 -15.32 1.15
CA HIS A 225 -5.57 -15.15 2.34
C HIS A 225 -5.07 -14.09 3.35
N VAL A 226 -4.53 -12.98 2.86
CA VAL A 226 -4.05 -11.87 3.71
C VAL A 226 -5.26 -11.10 4.25
N ALA A 227 -5.45 -11.10 5.57
CA ALA A 227 -6.49 -10.30 6.21
C ALA A 227 -6.22 -8.80 6.05
N LEU A 228 -7.24 -8.01 5.66
CA LEU A 228 -7.08 -6.57 5.44
C LEU A 228 -7.30 -5.72 6.70
N GLU A 229 -8.09 -6.22 7.65
CA GLU A 229 -8.42 -5.46 8.87
C GLU A 229 -7.20 -5.01 9.69
N PRO A 230 -6.11 -5.80 9.82
CA PRO A 230 -4.90 -5.35 10.50
C PRO A 230 -4.27 -4.09 9.89
N LEU A 231 -4.54 -3.77 8.62
CA LEU A 231 -4.05 -2.55 7.96
C LEU A 231 -4.71 -1.26 8.47
N LEU A 232 -5.76 -1.34 9.29
CA LEU A 232 -6.50 -0.18 9.80
C LEU A 232 -5.61 0.93 10.41
N PRO A 233 -4.54 0.65 11.20
CA PRO A 233 -3.67 1.70 11.72
C PRO A 233 -3.01 2.54 10.61
N VAL A 234 -2.61 1.89 9.51
CA VAL A 234 -1.98 2.56 8.35
C VAL A 234 -3.02 3.27 7.50
N THR A 235 -4.11 2.59 7.12
CA THR A 235 -5.16 3.15 6.25
C THR A 235 -5.90 4.29 6.94
N GLY A 236 -6.09 4.22 8.26
CA GLY A 236 -6.71 5.27 9.07
C GLY A 236 -5.97 6.61 9.03
N ARG A 237 -4.67 6.62 8.76
CA ARG A 237 -3.92 7.86 8.51
C ARG A 237 -4.40 8.59 7.26
N TYR A 238 -5.01 7.89 6.34
CA TYR A 238 -5.55 8.42 5.08
C TYR A 238 -7.08 8.53 5.12
N ASN A 239 -7.67 8.48 6.32
CA ASN A 239 -9.12 8.50 6.55
C ASN A 239 -9.86 7.31 5.90
N VAL A 240 -9.16 6.23 5.59
CA VAL A 240 -9.72 5.00 5.05
C VAL A 240 -9.84 3.97 6.19
N GLN A 241 -11.06 3.58 6.50
CA GLN A 241 -11.35 2.52 7.46
C GLN A 241 -11.63 1.23 6.71
N VAL A 242 -10.77 0.24 6.92
CA VAL A 242 -10.95 -1.11 6.37
C VAL A 242 -11.38 -2.03 7.51
N ARG A 243 -12.45 -2.77 7.31
CA ARG A 243 -12.98 -3.76 8.27
C ARG A 243 -13.22 -5.07 7.55
N GLY A 244 -12.74 -6.15 8.14
CA GLY A 244 -12.77 -7.45 7.49
C GLY A 244 -12.01 -7.46 6.16
N GLY A 245 -12.37 -8.40 5.29
CA GLY A 245 -11.78 -8.57 3.97
C GLY A 245 -10.53 -9.45 3.97
N VAL A 246 -10.42 -10.22 2.89
CA VAL A 246 -9.30 -11.12 2.62
C VAL A 246 -8.78 -10.84 1.22
N LEU A 247 -7.48 -10.61 1.11
CA LEU A 247 -6.76 -10.35 -0.14
C LEU A 247 -5.93 -11.56 -0.55
N SER A 248 -6.00 -11.91 -1.83
CA SER A 248 -5.01 -12.77 -2.49
C SER A 248 -4.53 -12.08 -3.75
N ALA A 249 -3.25 -12.22 -4.07
CA ALA A 249 -2.66 -11.61 -5.26
C ALA A 249 -1.55 -12.48 -5.84
N LYS A 250 -1.40 -12.43 -7.16
CA LYS A 250 -0.29 -13.02 -7.89
C LYS A 250 0.30 -11.99 -8.83
N GLY A 251 1.61 -11.92 -8.88
CA GLY A 251 2.28 -10.94 -9.73
C GLY A 251 3.72 -11.29 -10.00
N HIS A 252 4.34 -10.43 -10.78
CA HIS A 252 5.74 -10.51 -11.16
C HIS A 252 6.39 -9.15 -10.93
N LEU A 253 7.57 -9.16 -10.32
CA LEU A 253 8.40 -7.98 -10.09
C LEU A 253 9.72 -8.17 -10.84
N GLU A 254 10.07 -7.22 -11.68
CA GLU A 254 11.38 -7.09 -12.27
C GLU A 254 11.97 -5.71 -11.92
N HIS A 255 13.18 -5.69 -11.39
CA HIS A 255 13.97 -4.48 -11.18
C HIS A 255 15.37 -4.74 -11.77
N THR A 256 15.77 -3.94 -12.74
CA THR A 256 17.04 -4.10 -13.43
C THR A 256 18.17 -3.35 -12.74
N ALA A 257 19.40 -3.68 -13.09
CA ALA A 257 20.58 -2.96 -12.59
C ALA A 257 20.59 -1.48 -12.98
N GLU A 258 19.99 -1.14 -14.11
CA GLU A 258 19.87 0.22 -14.63
C GLU A 258 18.80 1.04 -13.90
N GLY A 259 17.99 0.41 -13.06
CA GLY A 259 16.96 1.06 -12.25
C GLY A 259 15.54 0.99 -12.83
N GLU A 260 15.36 0.31 -13.97
CA GLU A 260 14.01 0.07 -14.51
C GLU A 260 13.23 -0.87 -13.58
N THR A 261 11.98 -0.53 -13.33
CA THR A 261 11.08 -1.32 -12.46
C THR A 261 9.81 -1.69 -13.21
N LYS A 262 9.48 -2.97 -13.24
CA LYS A 262 8.23 -3.49 -13.78
C LYS A 262 7.51 -4.30 -12.72
N VAL A 263 6.31 -3.88 -12.38
CA VAL A 263 5.41 -4.59 -11.47
C VAL A 263 4.17 -4.98 -12.24
N ASN A 264 4.00 -6.28 -12.49
CA ASN A 264 2.80 -6.81 -13.13
C ASN A 264 2.02 -7.68 -12.15
N LEU A 265 0.90 -7.17 -11.65
CA LEU A 265 -0.05 -7.91 -10.83
C LEU A 265 -1.03 -8.63 -11.75
N LYS A 266 -0.79 -9.91 -12.00
CA LYS A 266 -1.59 -10.77 -12.90
C LYS A 266 -3.02 -10.93 -12.41
N SER A 267 -3.18 -11.09 -11.10
CA SER A 267 -4.51 -11.19 -10.47
C SER A 267 -4.48 -10.66 -9.05
N ILE A 268 -5.53 -9.93 -8.69
CA ILE A 268 -5.85 -9.50 -7.33
C ILE A 268 -7.26 -9.96 -7.03
N THR A 269 -7.50 -10.60 -5.90
CA THR A 269 -8.84 -10.89 -5.39
C THR A 269 -8.99 -10.33 -3.99
N VAL A 270 -10.10 -9.64 -3.73
CA VAL A 270 -10.50 -9.19 -2.40
C VAL A 270 -11.91 -9.64 -2.14
N GLU A 271 -12.14 -10.30 -1.03
CA GLU A 271 -13.47 -10.77 -0.65
C GLU A 271 -13.93 -10.19 0.68
N GLN A 272 -15.22 -9.84 0.76
CA GLN A 272 -15.90 -9.46 2.01
C GLN A 272 -15.25 -8.29 2.76
N ALA A 273 -14.68 -7.33 2.02
CA ALA A 273 -14.14 -6.11 2.61
C ALA A 273 -15.22 -5.06 2.81
N ARG A 274 -15.16 -4.34 3.93
CA ARG A 274 -15.87 -3.09 4.12
C ARG A 274 -14.87 -1.95 4.18
N VAL A 275 -14.98 -1.03 3.23
CA VAL A 275 -14.08 0.11 3.09
C VAL A 275 -14.89 1.41 3.18
N ASP A 276 -14.66 2.20 4.21
CA ASP A 276 -15.26 3.50 4.41
C ASP A 276 -14.19 4.61 4.34
N TYR A 277 -14.41 5.62 3.49
CA TYR A 277 -13.68 6.88 3.60
C TYR A 277 -14.41 7.80 4.57
N VAL A 278 -13.71 8.30 5.60
CA VAL A 278 -14.31 9.11 6.66
C VAL A 278 -13.80 10.54 6.55
N HIS A 279 -14.73 11.46 6.27
CA HIS A 279 -14.49 12.91 6.31
C HIS A 279 -14.94 13.49 7.65
N ALA A 280 -14.01 14.12 8.37
CA ALA A 280 -14.30 14.79 9.65
C ALA A 280 -13.73 16.22 9.63
N PRO A 281 -14.28 17.16 10.43
CA PRO A 281 -13.81 18.55 10.46
C PRO A 281 -12.31 18.66 10.78
N GLU A 282 -11.84 17.85 11.71
CA GLU A 282 -10.45 17.86 12.19
C GLU A 282 -9.46 17.33 11.13
N THR A 283 -9.97 16.57 10.15
CA THR A 283 -9.12 15.93 9.13
C THR A 283 -9.01 16.74 7.84
N THR A 284 -9.81 17.78 7.62
CA THR A 284 -9.91 18.53 6.37
C THR A 284 -8.54 19.04 5.84
N ALA A 285 -7.75 19.67 6.70
CA ALA A 285 -6.40 20.17 6.30
C ALA A 285 -5.42 19.03 5.99
N LYS A 286 -5.55 17.90 6.69
CA LYS A 286 -4.77 16.68 6.47
C LYS A 286 -5.19 16.00 5.18
N GLU A 287 -6.49 15.90 4.91
CA GLU A 287 -7.06 15.36 3.66
C GLU A 287 -6.55 16.11 2.44
N ALA A 288 -6.60 17.44 2.48
CA ALA A 288 -6.06 18.28 1.39
C ALA A 288 -4.54 18.04 1.17
N ARG A 289 -3.77 17.79 2.22
CA ARG A 289 -2.34 17.50 2.14
C ARG A 289 -2.09 16.11 1.54
N VAL A 290 -2.82 15.10 2.02
CA VAL A 290 -2.76 13.72 1.50
C VAL A 290 -3.20 13.70 0.03
N GLY A 291 -4.31 14.35 -0.31
CA GLY A 291 -4.79 14.46 -1.69
C GLY A 291 -3.73 15.05 -2.63
N ARG A 292 -3.06 16.15 -2.22
CA ARG A 292 -1.95 16.73 -3.00
C ARG A 292 -0.78 15.76 -3.15
N ALA A 293 -0.42 15.02 -2.11
CA ALA A 293 0.66 14.03 -2.18
C ALA A 293 0.31 12.88 -3.13
N VAL A 294 -0.91 12.35 -3.06
CA VAL A 294 -1.39 11.29 -3.97
C VAL A 294 -1.37 11.77 -5.43
N VAL A 295 -1.90 12.98 -5.71
CA VAL A 295 -1.88 13.55 -7.06
C VAL A 295 -0.45 13.76 -7.56
N LYS A 296 0.43 14.27 -6.72
CA LYS A 296 1.85 14.43 -7.07
C LYS A 296 2.50 13.09 -7.43
N THR A 297 2.28 12.07 -6.61
CA THR A 297 2.82 10.72 -6.86
C THR A 297 2.22 10.12 -8.14
N ALA A 298 0.92 10.23 -8.35
CA ALA A 298 0.27 9.75 -9.56
C ALA A 298 0.84 10.43 -10.83
N LYS A 299 1.02 11.76 -10.80
CA LYS A 299 1.65 12.50 -11.90
C LYS A 299 3.11 12.10 -12.15
N MET A 300 3.86 11.77 -11.10
CA MET A 300 5.23 11.29 -11.24
C MET A 300 5.30 9.90 -11.87
N LEU A 301 4.34 9.02 -11.56
CA LEU A 301 4.29 7.65 -12.09
C LEU A 301 3.64 7.58 -13.49
N GLN A 302 2.82 8.56 -13.86
CA GLN A 302 2.12 8.58 -15.14
C GLN A 302 3.11 8.63 -16.31
N ASN A 303 3.13 7.59 -17.13
CA ASN A 303 4.05 7.39 -18.25
C ASN A 303 5.53 7.58 -17.88
N HIS A 304 5.91 7.24 -16.63
CA HIS A 304 7.31 7.32 -16.20
C HIS A 304 8.15 6.29 -16.99
N PRO A 305 9.23 6.69 -17.68
CA PRO A 305 9.93 5.81 -18.61
C PRO A 305 10.48 4.54 -17.94
N ASP A 306 10.95 4.66 -16.70
CA ASP A 306 11.66 3.60 -15.99
C ASP A 306 10.77 2.83 -15.00
N THR A 307 9.45 3.13 -14.96
CA THR A 307 8.55 2.48 -14.00
C THR A 307 7.23 2.10 -14.66
N LEU A 308 7.03 0.80 -14.87
CA LEU A 308 5.76 0.22 -15.31
C LEU A 308 5.07 -0.46 -14.13
N ILE A 309 3.84 -0.04 -13.85
CA ILE A 309 2.94 -0.70 -12.90
C ILE A 309 1.69 -1.10 -13.66
N ARG A 310 1.37 -2.39 -13.67
CA ARG A 310 0.22 -2.94 -14.36
C ARG A 310 -0.54 -3.91 -13.47
N ILE A 311 -1.87 -3.84 -13.56
CA ILE A 311 -2.80 -4.82 -12.99
C ILE A 311 -3.55 -5.43 -14.16
N ASP A 312 -3.32 -6.70 -14.46
CA ASP A 312 -4.00 -7.39 -15.55
C ASP A 312 -5.46 -7.59 -15.22
N HIS A 313 -5.75 -8.06 -13.99
CA HIS A 313 -7.09 -8.33 -13.51
C HIS A 313 -7.22 -8.17 -12.00
N ALA A 314 -8.29 -7.51 -11.54
CA ALA A 314 -8.62 -7.45 -10.12
C ALA A 314 -10.12 -7.62 -9.91
N ASP A 315 -10.49 -8.53 -9.00
CA ASP A 315 -11.85 -8.78 -8.54
C ASP A 315 -12.00 -8.43 -7.06
N ILE A 316 -12.93 -7.55 -6.73
CA ILE A 316 -13.32 -7.27 -5.34
C ILE A 316 -14.79 -7.66 -5.19
N THR A 317 -15.07 -8.71 -4.42
CA THR A 317 -16.39 -9.35 -4.37
C THR A 317 -17.03 -9.28 -2.99
N LYS A 318 -18.38 -9.32 -2.95
CA LYS A 318 -19.16 -9.34 -1.71
C LYS A 318 -18.79 -8.23 -0.73
N SER A 319 -18.34 -7.11 -1.27
CA SER A 319 -17.74 -6.02 -0.49
C SER A 319 -18.71 -4.84 -0.31
N GLU A 320 -18.35 -3.95 0.60
CA GLU A 320 -19.11 -2.74 0.89
C GLU A 320 -18.19 -1.53 0.80
N PHE A 321 -18.61 -0.51 0.05
CA PHE A 321 -17.88 0.74 -0.11
C PHE A 321 -18.71 1.89 0.43
N GLY A 322 -18.12 2.74 1.26
CA GLY A 322 -18.84 3.84 1.88
C GLY A 322 -18.04 5.15 1.94
N PHE A 323 -18.80 6.23 1.99
CA PHE A 323 -18.33 7.57 2.32
C PHE A 323 -19.10 8.04 3.55
N VAL A 324 -18.39 8.33 4.63
CA VAL A 324 -18.93 8.84 5.89
C VAL A 324 -18.58 10.33 6.00
N ASN A 325 -19.58 11.18 6.19
CA ASN A 325 -19.36 12.60 6.47
C ASN A 325 -19.76 12.90 7.92
N GLU A 326 -18.76 12.99 8.79
CA GLU A 326 -18.92 13.33 10.20
C GLU A 326 -19.01 14.87 10.43
N ALA A 327 -18.60 15.66 9.40
CA ALA A 327 -18.70 17.11 9.44
C ALA A 327 -20.11 17.64 9.17
N ALA A 328 -20.99 16.80 8.63
CA ALA A 328 -22.37 17.17 8.33
C ALA A 328 -23.28 17.05 9.57
N GLU A 329 -24.37 17.81 9.60
CA GLU A 329 -25.36 17.76 10.69
C GLU A 329 -26.76 17.45 10.13
N PRO A 330 -27.32 16.24 10.39
CA PRO A 330 -26.66 15.10 11.06
C PRO A 330 -25.54 14.46 10.22
N PRO A 331 -24.61 13.73 10.85
CA PRO A 331 -23.65 12.92 10.12
C PRO A 331 -24.35 11.89 9.23
N TYR A 332 -23.78 11.60 8.06
CA TYR A 332 -24.37 10.63 7.14
C TYR A 332 -23.33 9.71 6.53
N ARG A 333 -23.80 8.56 6.06
CA ARG A 333 -23.04 7.59 5.29
C ARG A 333 -23.76 7.31 3.97
N VAL A 334 -23.06 7.49 2.85
CA VAL A 334 -23.46 7.01 1.52
C VAL A 334 -22.67 5.74 1.24
N PHE A 335 -23.34 4.67 0.81
CA PHE A 335 -22.68 3.38 0.67
C PHE A 335 -23.28 2.51 -0.43
N LEU A 336 -22.44 1.58 -0.90
CA LEU A 336 -22.79 0.51 -1.83
C LEU A 336 -22.57 -0.83 -1.12
N THR A 337 -23.61 -1.63 -0.97
CA THR A 337 -23.51 -3.01 -0.46
C THR A 337 -23.51 -4.02 -1.59
N LYS A 338 -23.11 -5.26 -1.29
CA LYS A 338 -23.02 -6.34 -2.28
C LYS A 338 -22.17 -5.90 -3.48
N GLY A 339 -21.10 -5.14 -3.21
CA GLY A 339 -20.23 -4.60 -4.23
C GLY A 339 -19.43 -5.69 -4.92
N GLU A 340 -19.50 -5.69 -6.25
CA GLU A 340 -18.66 -6.49 -7.14
C GLU A 340 -17.92 -5.51 -8.05
N LEU A 341 -16.61 -5.32 -7.80
CA LEU A 341 -15.74 -4.44 -8.59
C LEU A 341 -14.75 -5.28 -9.38
N GLN A 342 -14.75 -5.09 -10.69
CA GLN A 342 -13.82 -5.69 -11.62
C GLN A 342 -12.97 -4.62 -12.29
N LEU A 343 -11.66 -4.82 -12.30
CA LEU A 343 -10.68 -3.98 -12.96
C LEU A 343 -9.89 -4.83 -13.94
N ASP A 344 -9.77 -4.38 -15.18
CA ASP A 344 -9.01 -5.05 -16.22
C ASP A 344 -8.03 -4.09 -16.87
N ASN A 345 -6.79 -4.53 -17.07
CA ASN A 345 -5.73 -3.79 -17.75
C ASN A 345 -5.48 -2.37 -17.21
N ILE A 346 -5.40 -2.20 -15.90
CA ILE A 346 -5.06 -0.92 -15.29
C ILE A 346 -3.55 -0.73 -15.30
N SER A 347 -3.06 0.31 -15.96
CA SER A 347 -1.63 0.61 -16.05
C SER A 347 -1.36 2.11 -15.89
N ASN A 348 -0.12 2.42 -15.51
CA ASN A 348 0.39 3.80 -15.53
C ASN A 348 1.01 4.21 -16.88
N HIS A 349 1.07 3.31 -17.87
CA HIS A 349 1.61 3.58 -19.20
C HIS A 349 0.53 3.58 -20.27
N LEU A 350 0.54 4.61 -21.11
CA LEU A 350 -0.34 4.73 -22.27
C LEU A 350 -0.17 3.57 -23.27
N SER A 351 1.06 3.06 -23.45
CA SER A 351 1.40 1.96 -24.34
C SER A 351 0.70 0.65 -23.98
N GLU A 352 0.28 0.47 -22.72
CA GLU A 352 -0.42 -0.72 -22.25
C GLU A 352 -1.91 -0.73 -22.61
N GLY A 353 -2.40 0.34 -23.24
CA GLY A 353 -3.78 0.48 -23.71
C GLY A 353 -4.75 0.98 -22.66
N THR A 354 -6.05 0.74 -22.89
CA THR A 354 -7.13 1.26 -22.05
C THR A 354 -7.50 0.27 -20.96
N GLY A 355 -7.55 0.75 -19.72
CA GLY A 355 -8.09 0.01 -18.58
C GLY A 355 -9.61 0.06 -18.54
N LEU A 356 -10.23 -1.00 -18.01
CA LEU A 356 -11.67 -1.12 -17.83
C LEU A 356 -12.01 -1.24 -16.34
N VAL A 357 -13.13 -0.63 -15.96
CA VAL A 357 -13.67 -0.68 -14.60
C VAL A 357 -15.15 -1.02 -14.69
N THR A 358 -15.59 -2.00 -13.93
CA THR A 358 -17.01 -2.32 -13.75
C THR A 358 -17.29 -2.51 -12.27
N LEU A 359 -18.29 -1.78 -11.74
CA LEU A 359 -18.73 -1.90 -10.35
C LEU A 359 -20.24 -2.11 -10.35
N THR A 360 -20.69 -3.18 -9.72
CA THR A 360 -22.12 -3.44 -9.46
C THR A 360 -22.38 -3.53 -7.96
N GLY A 361 -23.63 -3.35 -7.55
CA GLY A 361 -24.03 -3.47 -6.17
C GLY A 361 -25.39 -2.87 -5.87
N ALA A 362 -25.66 -2.60 -4.58
CA ALA A 362 -26.90 -2.00 -4.12
C ALA A 362 -26.62 -0.66 -3.40
N PHE A 363 -26.85 0.45 -4.09
CA PHE A 363 -26.72 1.80 -3.52
C PHE A 363 -27.69 1.99 -2.36
N MET A 364 -27.17 2.48 -1.22
CA MET A 364 -27.91 2.62 0.04
C MET A 364 -28.64 1.32 0.44
N GLY A 365 -28.08 0.17 0.06
CA GLY A 365 -28.60 -1.17 0.34
C GLY A 365 -29.80 -1.61 -0.49
N THR A 366 -30.37 -0.77 -1.36
CA THR A 366 -31.62 -1.05 -2.10
C THR A 366 -31.57 -0.71 -3.58
N GLY A 367 -30.77 0.25 -4.01
CA GLY A 367 -30.74 0.71 -5.40
C GLY A 367 -29.82 -0.12 -6.28
N ASP A 368 -30.37 -0.79 -7.30
CA ASP A 368 -29.57 -1.53 -8.25
C ASP A 368 -28.56 -0.60 -8.95
N THR A 369 -27.30 -0.92 -8.86
CA THR A 369 -26.23 -0.03 -9.30
C THR A 369 -25.33 -0.73 -10.30
N VAL A 370 -25.04 -0.06 -11.40
CA VAL A 370 -24.01 -0.42 -12.38
C VAL A 370 -23.19 0.83 -12.68
N ILE A 371 -21.90 0.74 -12.46
CA ILE A 371 -20.93 1.77 -12.85
C ILE A 371 -19.94 1.10 -13.78
N SER A 372 -19.70 1.70 -14.93
CA SER A 372 -18.69 1.23 -15.88
C SER A 372 -17.84 2.41 -16.33
N GLY A 373 -16.58 2.15 -16.60
CA GLY A 373 -15.67 3.20 -17.04
C GLY A 373 -14.46 2.65 -17.77
N THR A 374 -13.78 3.57 -18.43
CA THR A 374 -12.48 3.37 -19.07
C THR A 374 -11.48 4.32 -18.43
N PHE A 375 -10.23 3.91 -18.41
CA PHE A 375 -9.12 4.72 -17.91
C PHE A 375 -7.94 4.60 -18.87
N ARG A 376 -7.30 5.74 -19.14
CA ARG A 376 -6.11 5.81 -19.96
C ARG A 376 -5.15 6.87 -19.43
N PRO A 377 -3.89 6.55 -19.16
CA PRO A 377 -2.90 7.50 -18.65
C PRO A 377 -2.32 8.34 -19.77
N GLU A 378 -3.05 9.36 -20.24
CA GLU A 378 -2.60 10.25 -21.31
C GLU A 378 -1.41 11.14 -20.87
N THR A 379 -0.73 11.77 -21.84
CA THR A 379 0.51 12.51 -21.57
C THR A 379 0.32 13.77 -20.73
N LYS A 380 -0.82 14.44 -20.85
CA LYS A 380 -1.10 15.69 -20.10
C LYS A 380 -1.88 15.43 -18.83
N SER A 381 -2.90 14.60 -18.89
CA SER A 381 -3.73 14.20 -17.77
C SER A 381 -4.32 12.81 -18.05
N PRO A 382 -4.66 12.00 -17.03
CA PRO A 382 -5.43 10.79 -17.27
C PRO A 382 -6.76 11.12 -17.94
N ASP A 383 -7.10 10.36 -18.97
CA ASP A 383 -8.41 10.40 -19.58
C ASP A 383 -9.25 9.24 -19.03
N PHE A 384 -10.52 9.51 -18.79
CA PHE A 384 -11.46 8.49 -18.40
C PHE A 384 -12.89 8.81 -18.82
N ASP A 385 -13.66 7.77 -19.08
CA ASP A 385 -15.11 7.85 -19.24
C ASP A 385 -15.76 7.07 -18.11
N LEU A 386 -16.83 7.61 -17.56
CA LEU A 386 -17.57 7.01 -16.46
C LEU A 386 -19.07 7.06 -16.73
N ASN A 387 -19.71 5.91 -16.72
CA ASN A 387 -21.16 5.75 -16.80
C ASN A 387 -21.68 5.25 -15.46
N ILE A 388 -22.66 5.94 -14.88
CA ILE A 388 -23.27 5.59 -13.59
C ILE A 388 -24.78 5.39 -13.82
N LYS A 389 -25.26 4.25 -13.41
CA LYS A 389 -26.67 3.89 -13.41
C LYS A 389 -27.06 3.38 -12.03
N ILE A 390 -27.96 4.08 -11.34
CA ILE A 390 -28.54 3.68 -10.06
C ILE A 390 -30.04 3.67 -10.23
N GLU A 391 -30.72 2.58 -9.91
CA GLU A 391 -32.15 2.45 -10.08
C GLU A 391 -32.83 1.95 -8.81
N ARG A 392 -34.02 2.45 -8.58
CA ARG A 392 -34.95 1.98 -7.54
C ARG A 392 -34.42 2.05 -6.11
N THR A 393 -33.56 3.03 -5.79
CA THR A 393 -33.15 3.28 -4.40
C THR A 393 -34.35 3.73 -3.57
N GLN A 394 -34.61 3.10 -2.45
CA GLN A 394 -35.64 3.56 -1.51
C GLN A 394 -35.18 4.82 -0.79
N MET A 395 -35.86 5.96 -1.00
CA MET A 395 -35.42 7.26 -0.51
C MET A 395 -35.31 7.34 1.01
N ARG A 396 -36.08 6.53 1.75
CA ARG A 396 -35.96 6.48 3.22
C ARG A 396 -34.56 6.11 3.71
N THR A 397 -33.81 5.32 2.94
CA THR A 397 -32.44 4.97 3.31
C THR A 397 -31.48 6.15 3.19
N MET A 398 -31.88 7.21 2.49
CA MET A 398 -31.10 8.43 2.27
C MET A 398 -31.41 9.55 3.27
N ASN A 399 -32.31 9.36 4.24
CA ASN A 399 -32.81 10.42 5.10
C ASN A 399 -31.74 11.22 5.84
N ASN A 400 -30.65 10.59 6.30
CA ASN A 400 -29.56 11.33 6.94
C ASN A 400 -28.87 12.30 5.97
N LEU A 401 -28.65 11.87 4.72
CA LEU A 401 -28.14 12.73 3.65
C LEU A 401 -29.12 13.87 3.33
N LEU A 402 -30.41 13.56 3.22
CA LEU A 402 -31.46 14.53 2.92
C LEU A 402 -31.64 15.56 4.05
N ARG A 403 -31.52 15.14 5.31
CA ARG A 403 -31.53 16.07 6.46
C ARG A 403 -30.29 16.97 6.46
N ALA A 404 -29.12 16.42 6.21
CA ALA A 404 -27.87 17.17 6.24
C ALA A 404 -27.85 18.33 5.25
N TYR A 405 -28.45 18.17 4.07
CA TYR A 405 -28.44 19.18 3.02
C TYR A 405 -29.76 19.85 2.72
N GLY A 406 -30.86 19.15 2.93
CA GLY A 406 -32.21 19.63 2.59
C GLY A 406 -33.09 19.92 3.80
N ASN A 407 -32.65 19.53 5.00
CA ASN A 407 -33.39 19.67 6.27
C ASN A 407 -34.82 19.08 6.23
N PHE A 408 -35.01 17.97 5.50
CA PHE A 408 -36.26 17.25 5.40
C PHE A 408 -36.08 15.74 5.41
N ASP A 409 -37.16 15.02 5.72
CA ASP A 409 -37.24 13.56 5.67
C ASP A 409 -38.22 13.11 4.60
N VAL A 410 -37.97 11.90 4.10
CA VAL A 410 -38.84 11.22 3.14
C VAL A 410 -39.41 9.94 3.77
N THR A 411 -40.72 9.78 3.75
CA THR A 411 -41.40 8.59 4.26
C THR A 411 -41.59 7.51 3.20
N ALA A 412 -41.64 7.91 1.94
CA ALA A 412 -41.73 7.02 0.77
C ALA A 412 -41.14 7.70 -0.46
N GLY A 413 -40.81 6.92 -1.48
CA GLY A 413 -40.32 7.38 -2.74
C GLY A 413 -39.15 6.54 -3.23
N VAL A 414 -38.94 6.61 -4.53
CA VAL A 414 -37.90 5.90 -5.25
C VAL A 414 -36.99 6.91 -5.93
N PHE A 415 -35.69 6.74 -5.75
CA PHE A 415 -34.64 7.52 -6.39
C PHE A 415 -33.92 6.68 -7.43
N SER A 416 -33.64 7.27 -8.58
CA SER A 416 -32.76 6.73 -9.61
C SER A 416 -31.81 7.81 -10.09
N LEU A 417 -30.62 7.42 -10.56
CA LEU A 417 -29.58 8.33 -11.02
C LEU A 417 -28.93 7.78 -12.30
N TYR A 418 -28.84 8.64 -13.29
CA TYR A 418 -28.05 8.40 -14.49
C TYR A 418 -27.02 9.50 -14.63
N ALA A 419 -25.77 9.14 -14.87
CA ALA A 419 -24.71 10.12 -15.13
C ALA A 419 -23.71 9.55 -16.15
N GLU A 420 -23.27 10.43 -17.02
CA GLU A 420 -22.16 10.16 -17.94
C GLU A 420 -21.15 11.29 -17.75
N LEU A 421 -19.90 10.93 -17.52
CA LEU A 421 -18.79 11.83 -17.28
C LEU A 421 -17.61 11.40 -18.13
N GLY A 422 -17.07 12.32 -18.92
CA GLY A 422 -15.81 12.14 -19.62
C GLY A 422 -14.78 13.15 -19.12
N VAL A 423 -13.55 12.72 -19.05
CA VAL A 423 -12.40 13.58 -18.81
C VAL A 423 -11.42 13.41 -19.95
N GLU A 424 -11.18 14.49 -20.65
CA GLU A 424 -10.26 14.57 -21.77
C GLU A 424 -9.42 15.83 -21.66
N ASP A 425 -8.10 15.72 -21.80
CA ASP A 425 -7.16 16.86 -21.71
C ASP A 425 -7.33 17.73 -20.44
N GLY A 426 -7.74 17.14 -19.32
CA GLY A 426 -7.99 17.85 -18.06
C GLY A 426 -9.31 18.62 -18.00
N LEU A 427 -10.21 18.42 -18.96
CA LEU A 427 -11.56 18.98 -18.95
C LEU A 427 -12.59 17.91 -18.63
N VAL A 428 -13.42 18.15 -17.62
CA VAL A 428 -14.60 17.34 -17.31
C VAL A 428 -15.76 17.80 -18.17
N LYS A 429 -16.45 16.88 -18.82
CA LYS A 429 -17.71 17.09 -19.52
C LYS A 429 -18.66 15.96 -19.23
N GLY A 430 -19.93 16.26 -19.11
CA GLY A 430 -20.93 15.23 -18.92
C GLY A 430 -22.26 15.75 -18.39
N TYR A 431 -23.04 14.85 -17.86
CA TYR A 431 -24.32 15.22 -17.23
C TYR A 431 -24.66 14.29 -16.07
N ILE A 432 -25.54 14.77 -15.22
CA ILE A 432 -26.20 14.02 -14.17
C ILE A 432 -27.71 14.21 -14.29
N LYS A 433 -28.47 13.10 -14.18
CA LYS A 433 -29.92 13.09 -14.30
C LYS A 433 -30.51 12.29 -13.12
N PRO A 434 -30.77 12.91 -11.98
CA PRO A 434 -31.55 12.31 -10.89
C PRO A 434 -33.03 12.25 -11.25
N LEU A 435 -33.69 11.20 -10.82
CA LEU A 435 -35.11 10.93 -10.99
C LEU A 435 -35.73 10.59 -9.63
N PHE A 436 -36.85 11.24 -9.34
CA PHE A 436 -37.59 11.02 -8.12
C PHE A 436 -39.02 10.61 -8.47
N LYS A 437 -39.48 9.51 -7.91
CA LYS A 437 -40.82 8.96 -8.14
C LYS A 437 -41.52 8.70 -6.82
N ASP A 438 -42.83 9.00 -6.75
CA ASP A 438 -43.70 8.74 -5.61
C ASP A 438 -43.17 9.30 -4.26
N MET A 439 -42.43 10.43 -4.32
CA MET A 439 -41.81 11.03 -3.14
C MET A 439 -42.83 11.61 -2.18
N LYS A 440 -42.80 11.13 -0.90
CA LYS A 440 -43.60 11.67 0.19
C LYS A 440 -42.70 12.27 1.26
N VAL A 441 -42.69 13.59 1.37
CA VAL A 441 -41.91 14.35 2.34
C VAL A 441 -42.64 14.44 3.67
N TYR A 442 -41.91 14.24 4.77
CA TYR A 442 -42.37 14.46 6.13
C TYR A 442 -41.67 15.67 6.72
N ASP A 443 -42.42 16.64 7.18
CA ASP A 443 -41.91 17.83 7.87
C ASP A 443 -41.99 17.62 9.38
N THR A 444 -40.84 17.52 10.05
CA THR A 444 -40.75 17.38 11.51
C THR A 444 -41.03 18.68 12.27
N ARG A 445 -41.13 19.81 11.56
CA ARG A 445 -41.39 21.14 12.15
C ARG A 445 -42.81 21.61 11.89
N GLN A 446 -43.81 20.87 12.34
CA GLN A 446 -45.22 21.19 12.11
C GLN A 446 -45.70 22.52 12.68
N ASP A 447 -44.85 23.41 13.25
CA ASP A 447 -45.41 24.58 13.95
C ASP A 447 -44.87 25.96 13.60
N LYS A 448 -43.87 26.15 12.69
CA LYS A 448 -43.41 27.54 12.44
C LYS A 448 -43.13 28.02 11.02
N ASP A 449 -42.97 27.17 9.99
CA ASP A 449 -42.85 27.73 8.64
C ASP A 449 -43.31 26.76 7.55
N LYS A 450 -44.56 26.95 7.15
CA LYS A 450 -45.14 26.35 5.92
C LYS A 450 -44.41 26.78 4.64
N SER A 451 -43.32 27.55 4.76
CA SER A 451 -42.66 28.16 3.62
C SER A 451 -41.67 27.24 2.90
N ILE A 452 -41.02 26.30 3.61
CA ILE A 452 -39.95 25.44 2.99
C ILE A 452 -40.56 24.28 2.23
N VAL A 453 -41.55 23.58 2.80
CA VAL A 453 -42.29 22.52 2.09
C VAL A 453 -43.05 23.11 0.93
N ARG A 454 -43.61 24.30 1.09
CA ARG A 454 -44.29 25.04 0.03
C ARG A 454 -43.31 25.52 -1.05
N LYS A 455 -42.11 26.00 -0.69
CA LYS A 455 -41.06 26.38 -1.64
C LYS A 455 -40.44 25.17 -2.33
N LEU A 456 -40.23 24.05 -1.66
CA LEU A 456 -39.87 22.76 -2.26
C LEU A 456 -40.98 22.25 -3.19
N TYR A 457 -42.23 22.33 -2.76
CA TYR A 457 -43.39 21.94 -3.56
C TYR A 457 -43.64 22.95 -4.68
N GLU A 458 -43.50 24.25 -4.44
CA GLU A 458 -43.63 25.30 -5.45
C GLU A 458 -42.43 25.37 -6.39
N GLY A 459 -41.19 25.06 -5.94
CA GLY A 459 -40.01 24.90 -6.79
C GLY A 459 -40.04 23.61 -7.63
N LEU A 460 -40.52 22.53 -7.07
CA LEU A 460 -40.81 21.28 -7.77
C LEU A 460 -42.09 21.37 -8.65
N VAL A 461 -43.12 22.11 -8.21
CA VAL A 461 -44.42 22.20 -8.85
C VAL A 461 -44.58 23.47 -9.72
N GLY A 462 -43.80 24.54 -9.45
CA GLY A 462 -43.93 25.81 -10.19
C GLY A 462 -43.52 25.73 -11.65
N ASP A 463 -42.39 25.03 -11.94
CA ASP A 463 -41.97 24.76 -13.31
C ASP A 463 -42.48 23.42 -13.84
N VAL A 464 -42.82 22.47 -12.96
CA VAL A 464 -43.29 21.14 -13.29
C VAL A 464 -44.82 21.10 -13.44
N ALA A 465 -45.60 21.99 -12.77
CA ALA A 465 -47.05 22.06 -12.94
C ALA A 465 -47.42 22.40 -14.41
N LYS A 466 -46.63 23.21 -15.08
CA LYS A 466 -46.80 23.47 -16.54
C LYS A 466 -46.44 22.28 -17.42
N LEU A 467 -45.58 21.36 -16.94
CA LEU A 467 -45.21 20.14 -17.63
C LEU A 467 -46.14 18.95 -17.29
N LEU A 468 -46.78 18.95 -16.10
CA LEU A 468 -47.66 17.89 -15.63
C LEU A 468 -49.12 18.01 -16.10
N GLU A 469 -49.52 19.16 -16.67
CA GLU A 469 -50.86 19.30 -17.24
C GLU A 469 -51.15 18.37 -18.44
N ASN A 470 -50.11 17.70 -18.96
CA ASN A 470 -50.25 16.85 -20.18
C ASN A 470 -49.63 15.44 -20.12
N THR A 471 -49.16 14.94 -18.96
CA THR A 471 -48.61 13.57 -18.90
C THR A 471 -48.88 12.89 -17.56
N PRO A 472 -49.46 11.68 -17.52
CA PRO A 472 -49.69 10.94 -16.28
C PRO A 472 -48.42 10.22 -15.86
N ARG A 473 -47.36 10.94 -15.43
CA ARG A 473 -46.16 10.37 -14.84
C ARG A 473 -45.77 11.16 -13.60
N GLU A 474 -45.91 10.52 -12.46
CA GLU A 474 -45.48 10.99 -11.12
C GLU A 474 -43.95 11.00 -10.97
N GLU A 475 -43.21 11.33 -12.03
CA GLU A 475 -41.73 11.25 -12.10
C GLU A 475 -41.14 12.61 -12.41
N VAL A 476 -40.31 13.13 -11.51
CA VAL A 476 -39.57 14.39 -11.71
C VAL A 476 -38.13 14.08 -12.10
N ALA A 477 -37.71 14.61 -13.25
CA ALA A 477 -36.38 14.43 -13.82
C ALA A 477 -35.78 15.77 -14.22
N THR A 478 -34.58 16.08 -13.76
CA THR A 478 -33.81 17.26 -14.16
C THR A 478 -32.43 16.84 -14.63
N ARG A 479 -32.13 17.05 -15.92
CA ARG A 479 -30.79 16.87 -16.45
C ARG A 479 -29.95 18.11 -16.17
N THR A 480 -28.82 17.93 -15.50
CA THR A 480 -27.85 19.00 -15.22
C THR A 480 -26.54 18.68 -15.93
N GLU A 481 -26.11 19.60 -16.77
CA GLU A 481 -24.80 19.49 -17.44
C GLU A 481 -23.68 19.77 -16.43
N ILE A 482 -22.60 19.01 -16.56
CA ILE A 482 -21.38 19.15 -15.78
C ILE A 482 -20.27 19.56 -16.72
N SER A 483 -19.56 20.64 -16.40
CA SER A 483 -18.35 21.04 -17.11
C SER A 483 -17.41 21.77 -16.16
N GLY A 484 -16.10 21.52 -16.30
CA GLY A 484 -15.10 22.19 -15.48
C GLY A 484 -13.69 21.75 -15.81
N ALA A 485 -12.71 22.57 -15.51
CA ALA A 485 -11.31 22.24 -15.63
C ALA A 485 -10.83 21.46 -14.39
N LEU A 486 -10.03 20.42 -14.59
CA LEU A 486 -9.38 19.66 -13.52
C LEU A 486 -8.13 20.34 -12.95
N GLU A 487 -7.72 21.45 -13.54
CA GLU A 487 -6.47 22.15 -13.21
C GLU A 487 -6.53 22.98 -11.92
N ASN A 488 -7.17 22.48 -10.87
CA ASN A 488 -6.97 23.08 -9.56
C ASN A 488 -5.89 22.29 -8.79
N PRO A 489 -4.66 22.83 -8.63
CA PRO A 489 -3.58 22.13 -7.92
C PRO A 489 -3.87 21.91 -6.43
N GLN A 490 -4.96 22.47 -5.89
CA GLN A 490 -5.36 22.33 -4.50
C GLN A 490 -6.35 21.20 -4.27
N ILE A 491 -7.01 20.68 -5.32
CA ILE A 491 -8.06 19.65 -5.22
C ILE A 491 -7.67 18.47 -6.13
N SER A 492 -7.85 17.25 -5.66
CA SER A 492 -7.64 16.06 -6.50
C SER A 492 -8.66 16.01 -7.65
N THR A 493 -8.28 15.46 -8.79
CA THR A 493 -9.17 15.22 -9.94
C THR A 493 -10.49 14.57 -9.51
N TRP A 494 -10.40 13.50 -8.69
CA TRP A 494 -11.56 12.80 -8.19
C TRP A 494 -12.44 13.66 -7.26
N GLN A 495 -11.83 14.44 -6.39
CA GLN A 495 -12.56 15.34 -5.49
C GLN A 495 -13.28 16.44 -6.26
N THR A 496 -12.70 16.94 -7.35
CA THR A 496 -13.35 17.88 -8.27
C THR A 496 -14.57 17.24 -8.92
N VAL A 497 -14.44 16.01 -9.45
CA VAL A 497 -15.56 15.27 -10.06
C VAL A 497 -16.67 15.03 -9.03
N VAL A 498 -16.34 14.54 -7.83
CA VAL A 498 -17.31 14.31 -6.76
C VAL A 498 -18.01 15.61 -6.36
N ASN A 499 -17.29 16.72 -6.25
CA ASN A 499 -17.90 18.02 -5.93
C ASN A 499 -18.81 18.53 -7.06
N LEU A 500 -18.40 18.38 -8.32
CA LEU A 500 -19.24 18.72 -9.47
C LEU A 500 -20.52 17.88 -9.51
N MET A 501 -20.40 16.57 -9.31
CA MET A 501 -21.55 15.68 -9.23
C MET A 501 -22.48 16.04 -8.06
N ARG A 502 -21.91 16.29 -6.88
CA ARG A 502 -22.69 16.72 -5.71
C ARG A 502 -23.45 18.01 -5.99
N ASN A 503 -22.75 19.01 -6.52
CA ASN A 503 -23.37 20.31 -6.82
C ASN A 503 -24.46 20.16 -7.89
N ALA A 504 -24.22 19.37 -8.95
CA ALA A 504 -25.22 19.09 -9.97
C ALA A 504 -26.43 18.33 -9.42
N PHE A 505 -26.20 17.37 -8.51
CA PHE A 505 -27.25 16.64 -7.83
C PHE A 505 -28.15 17.57 -7.01
N PHE A 506 -27.56 18.43 -6.16
CA PHE A 506 -28.33 19.35 -5.34
C PHE A 506 -28.97 20.47 -6.16
N LYS A 507 -28.33 20.94 -7.24
CA LYS A 507 -28.92 21.86 -8.20
C LYS A 507 -30.15 21.28 -8.90
N ALA A 508 -30.08 20.01 -9.26
CA ALA A 508 -31.22 19.29 -9.86
C ALA A 508 -32.35 19.04 -8.87
N PHE A 509 -32.03 18.88 -7.59
CA PHE A 509 -32.97 18.55 -6.53
C PHE A 509 -33.60 19.77 -5.88
N LEU A 510 -32.87 20.88 -5.72
CA LEU A 510 -33.29 22.10 -5.04
C LEU A 510 -33.07 23.32 -5.94
N PRO A 511 -33.96 23.59 -6.90
CA PRO A 511 -33.88 24.81 -7.71
C PRO A 511 -33.96 26.03 -6.79
N GLY A 512 -32.91 26.87 -6.78
CA GLY A 512 -32.82 28.07 -5.92
C GLY A 512 -31.77 28.01 -4.80
N PHE A 513 -31.09 26.87 -4.60
CA PHE A 513 -30.05 26.71 -3.60
C PHE A 513 -28.72 27.42 -3.95
N GLU A 514 -28.60 28.00 -5.13
CA GLU A 514 -27.39 28.70 -5.62
C GLU A 514 -26.99 29.92 -4.78
N LYS A 515 -27.85 30.39 -3.87
CA LYS A 515 -27.59 31.60 -3.06
C LYS A 515 -26.92 31.33 -1.71
N GLU A 516 -26.91 30.08 -1.22
CA GLU A 516 -26.40 29.76 0.13
C GLU A 516 -25.07 29.01 0.18
N VAL A 517 -24.57 28.53 -0.95
CA VAL A 517 -23.25 27.86 -1.01
C VAL A 517 -22.21 28.79 -1.62
N ARG A 518 -21.92 29.91 -0.96
CA ARG A 518 -20.64 30.59 -1.17
C ARG A 518 -19.65 30.00 -0.16
N PRO A 519 -18.49 29.52 -0.56
CA PRO A 519 -17.43 29.25 0.39
C PRO A 519 -17.05 30.58 1.03
N GLU A 520 -17.11 30.63 2.36
CA GLU A 520 -16.48 31.71 3.10
C GLU A 520 -14.99 31.75 2.73
N SER A 521 -14.56 32.92 2.35
CA SER A 521 -13.24 33.32 1.87
C SER A 521 -12.12 33.04 2.86
#